data_1bd21b80ca4d628c0198c20c58d5821c
#
_entry.id   1bd21b80ca4d628c0198c20c58d5821c
#
_cell.length_a   1.000
_cell.length_b   1.000
_cell.length_c   1.000
_cell.angle_alpha   90.00
_cell.angle_beta   90.00
_cell.angle_gamma   90.00
#
_symmetry.space_group_name_H-M   'P 1'
#
loop_
_entity.id
_entity.type
_entity.pdbx_description
1 polymer ?
#
loop_
_entity_poly.entity_id
_entity_poly.type
_entity_poly.pdbx_seq_one_letter_code
_entity_poly.pdbx_strand_id
1 'polypeptide(L)'
;MPISEYVVLVARAATTADAFNAVAEPRRRAILDLLARGELPVNDLAAGLGVGQPMVSKHLRVLRQVGLVEVRGDGRQRIYRLNSRSLKPIHDWVAAYEQSWTQRFDRLDTVLAELTDEENGDGR
;
A
#
# COMPACT_ATOMS: atom_id res chain seq x y z
N MET A 1 19.92 25.13 -18.01
CA MET A 1 19.77 23.79 -17.56
C MET A 1 19.53 22.83 -18.73
N PRO A 2 20.30 21.77 -18.88
CA PRO A 2 20.06 20.85 -19.99
C PRO A 2 18.69 20.19 -19.87
N ILE A 3 17.98 20.18 -20.99
CA ILE A 3 16.62 19.57 -21.07
C ILE A 3 16.66 18.10 -20.69
N SER A 4 17.77 17.40 -21.04
CA SER A 4 17.90 15.96 -20.74
C SER A 4 17.89 15.65 -19.26
N GLU A 5 18.55 16.45 -18.42
CA GLU A 5 18.54 16.26 -16.96
C GLU A 5 17.14 16.48 -16.39
N TYR A 6 16.44 17.49 -16.85
CA TYR A 6 15.08 17.77 -16.43
C TYR A 6 14.14 16.60 -16.79
N VAL A 7 14.26 16.06 -17.99
CA VAL A 7 13.45 14.94 -18.45
C VAL A 7 13.71 13.70 -17.60
N VAL A 8 14.97 13.42 -17.26
CA VAL A 8 15.33 12.26 -16.41
C VAL A 8 14.72 12.39 -15.01
N LEU A 9 14.80 13.59 -14.41
CA LEU A 9 14.21 13.85 -13.11
C LEU A 9 12.69 13.65 -13.11
N VAL A 10 12.02 14.18 -14.15
CA VAL A 10 10.57 14.05 -14.30
C VAL A 10 10.18 12.57 -14.50
N ALA A 11 10.94 11.83 -15.30
CA ALA A 11 10.67 10.42 -15.53
C ALA A 11 10.79 9.59 -14.23
N ARG A 12 11.84 9.85 -13.42
CA ARG A 12 12.01 9.18 -12.13
C ARG A 12 10.89 9.54 -11.15
N ALA A 13 10.53 10.80 -11.08
CA ALA A 13 9.45 11.27 -10.24
C ALA A 13 8.11 10.64 -10.66
N ALA A 14 7.86 10.56 -11.96
CA ALA A 14 6.66 9.95 -12.51
C ALA A 14 6.56 8.46 -12.15
N THR A 15 7.67 7.71 -12.25
CA THR A 15 7.70 6.27 -11.90
C THR A 15 7.37 6.06 -10.41
N THR A 16 7.95 6.88 -9.53
CA THR A 16 7.64 6.83 -8.10
C THR A 16 6.21 7.28 -7.82
N ALA A 17 5.76 8.36 -8.50
CA ALA A 17 4.42 8.88 -8.35
C ALA A 17 3.36 7.88 -8.81
N ASP A 18 3.64 7.05 -9.82
CA ASP A 18 2.70 6.05 -10.30
C ASP A 18 2.38 5.01 -9.22
N ALA A 19 3.37 4.55 -8.46
CA ALA A 19 3.14 3.64 -7.34
C ALA A 19 2.28 4.31 -6.26
N PHE A 20 2.57 5.55 -5.90
CA PHE A 20 1.79 6.30 -4.92
C PHE A 20 0.37 6.55 -5.42
N ASN A 21 0.20 6.91 -6.67
CA ASN A 21 -1.12 7.10 -7.28
C ASN A 21 -1.93 5.80 -7.28
N ALA A 22 -1.28 4.69 -7.59
CA ALA A 22 -1.96 3.40 -7.63
C ALA A 22 -2.55 3.05 -6.26
N VAL A 23 -1.82 3.30 -5.17
CA VAL A 23 -2.30 2.98 -3.82
C VAL A 23 -3.16 4.09 -3.21
N ALA A 24 -3.29 5.24 -3.86
CA ALA A 24 -4.13 6.33 -3.38
C ALA A 24 -5.63 6.01 -3.49
N GLU A 25 -6.01 5.13 -4.42
CA GLU A 25 -7.41 4.77 -4.65
C GLU A 25 -7.80 3.61 -3.73
N PRO A 26 -8.86 3.77 -2.88
CA PRO A 26 -9.21 2.76 -1.86
C PRO A 26 -9.53 1.37 -2.42
N ARG A 27 -10.16 1.29 -3.58
CA ARG A 27 -10.50 -0.01 -4.19
C ARG A 27 -9.26 -0.76 -4.64
N ARG A 28 -8.25 -0.05 -5.11
CA ARG A 28 -6.98 -0.67 -5.47
C ARG A 28 -6.26 -1.18 -4.23
N ARG A 29 -6.29 -0.44 -3.12
CA ARG A 29 -5.75 -0.96 -1.85
C ARG A 29 -6.50 -2.21 -1.39
N ALA A 30 -7.82 -2.24 -1.55
CA ALA A 30 -8.61 -3.41 -1.19
C ALA A 30 -8.23 -4.64 -2.03
N ILE A 31 -7.95 -4.46 -3.32
CA ILE A 31 -7.44 -5.54 -4.18
C ILE A 31 -6.09 -6.06 -3.65
N LEU A 32 -5.17 -5.15 -3.34
CA LEU A 32 -3.86 -5.53 -2.80
C LEU A 32 -3.99 -6.26 -1.47
N ASP A 33 -4.91 -5.84 -0.61
CA ASP A 33 -5.17 -6.50 0.67
C ASP A 33 -5.63 -7.95 0.48
N LEU A 34 -6.52 -8.20 -0.49
CA LEU A 34 -6.95 -9.55 -0.81
C LEU A 34 -5.80 -10.39 -1.38
N LEU A 35 -5.01 -9.82 -2.29
CA LEU A 35 -3.88 -10.52 -2.89
C LEU A 35 -2.73 -10.76 -1.92
N ALA A 36 -2.65 -9.98 -0.84
CA ALA A 36 -1.67 -10.21 0.22
C ALA A 36 -1.91 -11.54 0.95
N ARG A 37 -3.13 -12.05 0.91
CA ARG A 37 -3.49 -13.35 1.51
C ARG A 37 -3.18 -14.53 0.60
N GLY A 38 -2.98 -14.28 -0.70
CA GLY A 38 -2.68 -15.29 -1.70
C GLY A 38 -3.15 -14.87 -3.07
N GLU A 39 -2.66 -15.54 -4.10
CA GLU A 39 -3.06 -15.26 -5.47
C GLU A 39 -4.51 -15.65 -5.73
N LEU A 40 -5.20 -14.86 -6.56
CA LEU A 40 -6.63 -15.03 -6.85
C LEU A 40 -6.92 -14.74 -8.32
N PRO A 41 -7.91 -15.45 -8.91
CA PRO A 41 -8.46 -15.05 -10.20
C PRO A 41 -9.36 -13.82 -10.07
N VAL A 42 -9.59 -13.14 -11.20
CA VAL A 42 -10.38 -11.89 -11.22
C VAL A 42 -11.78 -12.06 -10.66
N ASN A 43 -12.41 -13.21 -10.91
CA ASN A 43 -13.78 -13.46 -10.42
C ASN A 43 -13.82 -13.53 -8.90
N ASP A 44 -12.81 -14.12 -8.28
CA ASP A 44 -12.74 -14.21 -6.82
C ASP A 44 -12.45 -12.84 -6.20
N LEU A 45 -11.66 -12.01 -6.86
CA LEU A 45 -11.45 -10.63 -6.43
C LEU A 45 -12.75 -9.83 -6.49
N ALA A 46 -13.49 -9.95 -7.58
CA ALA A 46 -14.77 -9.27 -7.74
C ALA A 46 -15.77 -9.71 -6.67
N ALA A 47 -15.85 -11.01 -6.41
CA ALA A 47 -16.71 -11.56 -5.35
C ALA A 47 -16.31 -11.04 -3.97
N GLY A 48 -15.02 -11.03 -3.67
CA GLY A 48 -14.52 -10.56 -2.38
C GLY A 48 -14.74 -9.08 -2.13
N LEU A 49 -14.77 -8.27 -3.20
CA LEU A 49 -15.00 -6.83 -3.10
C LEU A 49 -16.47 -6.44 -3.25
N GLY A 50 -17.32 -7.37 -3.71
CA GLY A 50 -18.73 -7.08 -3.96
C GLY A 50 -18.94 -6.11 -5.11
N VAL A 51 -18.06 -6.12 -6.13
CA VAL A 51 -18.15 -5.24 -7.30
C VAL A 51 -18.10 -6.04 -8.59
N GLY A 52 -18.45 -5.40 -9.71
CA GLY A 52 -18.42 -6.06 -11.01
C GLY A 52 -17.02 -6.32 -11.53
N GLN A 53 -16.86 -7.40 -12.29
CA GLN A 53 -15.59 -7.78 -12.91
C GLN A 53 -14.97 -6.66 -13.75
N PRO A 54 -15.74 -5.88 -14.57
CA PRO A 54 -15.13 -4.81 -15.36
C PRO A 54 -14.42 -3.76 -14.52
N MET A 55 -14.94 -3.44 -13.33
CA MET A 55 -14.31 -2.48 -12.43
C MET A 55 -13.00 -3.04 -11.86
N VAL A 56 -13.03 -4.30 -11.41
CA VAL A 56 -11.82 -4.97 -10.91
C VAL A 56 -10.77 -5.05 -11.99
N SER A 57 -11.14 -5.43 -13.21
CA SER A 57 -10.21 -5.51 -14.35
C SER A 57 -9.56 -4.17 -14.65
N LYS A 58 -10.32 -3.07 -14.56
CA LYS A 58 -9.80 -1.72 -14.75
C LYS A 58 -8.73 -1.38 -13.71
N HIS A 59 -9.00 -1.66 -12.46
CA HIS A 59 -8.06 -1.40 -11.37
C HIS A 59 -6.84 -2.31 -11.43
N LEU A 60 -7.01 -3.58 -11.80
CA LEU A 60 -5.91 -4.51 -11.99
C LEU A 60 -4.98 -4.06 -13.12
N ARG A 61 -5.52 -3.46 -14.18
CA ARG A 61 -4.70 -2.90 -15.26
C ARG A 61 -3.77 -1.82 -14.73
N VAL A 62 -4.28 -0.90 -13.93
CA VAL A 62 -3.48 0.16 -13.32
C VAL A 62 -2.40 -0.43 -12.41
N LEU A 63 -2.77 -1.35 -11.54
CA LEU A 63 -1.84 -2.01 -10.62
C LEU A 63 -0.75 -2.78 -11.36
N ARG A 64 -1.12 -3.43 -12.47
CA ARG A 64 -0.18 -4.16 -13.30
C ARG A 64 0.80 -3.24 -14.02
N GLN A 65 0.34 -2.09 -14.51
CA GLN A 65 1.19 -1.11 -15.20
C GLN A 65 2.31 -0.58 -14.29
N VAL A 66 2.03 -0.41 -13.01
CA VAL A 66 3.03 0.05 -12.04
C VAL A 66 3.81 -1.10 -11.39
N GLY A 67 3.51 -2.35 -11.77
CA GLY A 67 4.23 -3.51 -11.28
C GLY A 67 3.83 -4.01 -9.90
N LEU A 68 2.74 -3.50 -9.31
CA LEU A 68 2.26 -3.93 -8.01
C LEU A 68 1.56 -5.29 -8.06
N VAL A 69 1.09 -5.68 -9.23
CA VAL A 69 0.39 -6.92 -9.46
C VAL A 69 0.97 -7.58 -10.70
N GLU A 70 1.14 -8.88 -10.62
CA GLU A 70 1.54 -9.73 -11.74
C GLU A 70 0.41 -10.69 -12.08
N VAL A 71 0.40 -11.16 -13.33
CA VAL A 71 -0.63 -12.07 -13.81
C VAL A 71 0.01 -13.28 -14.50
N ARG A 72 -0.56 -14.45 -14.26
CA ARG A 72 -0.21 -15.66 -15.00
C ARG A 72 -1.47 -16.31 -15.55
N GLY A 73 -1.33 -17.04 -16.66
CA GLY A 73 -2.42 -17.84 -17.19
C GLY A 73 -2.48 -19.20 -16.50
N ASP A 74 -3.69 -19.67 -16.25
CA ASP A 74 -3.96 -21.02 -15.75
C ASP A 74 -5.19 -21.55 -16.49
N GLY A 75 -4.96 -22.18 -17.62
CA GLY A 75 -6.02 -22.60 -18.53
C GLY A 75 -6.78 -21.40 -19.08
N ARG A 76 -8.09 -21.31 -18.77
CA ARG A 76 -8.94 -20.20 -19.20
C ARG A 76 -8.95 -19.05 -18.22
N GLN A 77 -8.31 -19.21 -17.04
CA GLN A 77 -8.30 -18.21 -15.98
C GLN A 77 -7.01 -17.42 -16.00
N ARG A 78 -7.10 -16.19 -15.53
CA ARG A 78 -5.96 -15.36 -15.22
C ARG A 78 -5.87 -15.24 -13.72
N ILE A 79 -4.71 -15.60 -13.17
CA ILE A 79 -4.43 -15.58 -11.74
C ILE A 79 -3.54 -14.38 -11.45
N TYR A 80 -3.96 -13.55 -10.52
CA TYR A 80 -3.23 -12.34 -10.12
C TYR A 80 -2.55 -12.56 -8.79
N ARG A 81 -1.36 -11.99 -8.64
CA ARG A 81 -0.60 -12.02 -7.39
C ARG A 81 0.00 -10.66 -7.09
N LEU A 82 0.18 -10.39 -5.81
CA LEU A 82 0.85 -9.19 -5.34
C LEU A 82 2.36 -9.29 -5.58
N ASN A 83 2.94 -8.23 -6.11
CA ASN A 83 4.39 -8.03 -6.14
C ASN A 83 4.74 -6.97 -5.09
N SER A 84 4.99 -7.41 -3.86
CA SER A 84 5.24 -6.51 -2.74
C SER A 84 6.50 -5.67 -2.89
N ARG A 85 7.46 -6.10 -3.71
CA ARG A 85 8.70 -5.33 -3.97
C ARG A 85 8.40 -3.95 -4.57
N SER A 86 7.35 -3.85 -5.36
CA SER A 86 6.97 -2.58 -5.98
C SER A 86 6.36 -1.59 -4.98
N LEU A 87 6.10 -2.01 -3.75
CA LEU A 87 5.72 -1.13 -2.64
C LEU A 87 6.92 -0.50 -1.95
N LYS A 88 8.15 -0.91 -2.29
CA LYS A 88 9.35 -0.43 -1.62
C LYS A 88 9.49 1.10 -1.61
N PRO A 89 9.23 1.83 -2.70
CA PRO A 89 9.32 3.30 -2.66
C PRO A 89 8.39 3.91 -1.62
N ILE A 90 7.20 3.35 -1.44
CA ILE A 90 6.23 3.81 -0.45
C ILE A 90 6.74 3.49 0.96
N HIS A 91 7.22 2.27 1.16
CA HIS A 91 7.83 1.85 2.42
C HIS A 91 9.00 2.76 2.80
N ASP A 92 9.91 3.04 1.87
CA ASP A 92 11.09 3.86 2.13
C ASP A 92 10.68 5.30 2.50
N TRP A 93 9.67 5.84 1.82
CA TRP A 93 9.16 7.16 2.16
C TRP A 93 8.55 7.19 3.56
N VAL A 94 7.72 6.22 3.90
CA VAL A 94 7.09 6.12 5.22
C VAL A 94 8.13 5.87 6.31
N ALA A 95 9.13 5.02 6.02
CA ALA A 95 10.17 4.68 6.98
C ALA A 95 10.96 5.92 7.47
N ALA A 96 11.07 6.95 6.63
CA ALA A 96 11.72 8.19 7.02
C ALA A 96 11.01 8.89 8.20
N TYR A 97 9.73 8.60 8.41
CA TYR A 97 8.93 9.17 9.50
C TYR A 97 8.77 8.23 10.68
N GLU A 98 9.18 6.98 10.54
CA GLU A 98 8.93 5.92 11.53
C GLU A 98 9.50 6.26 12.91
N GLN A 99 10.73 6.75 12.97
CA GLN A 99 11.37 7.11 14.22
C GLN A 99 10.59 8.21 14.94
N SER A 100 10.10 9.21 14.22
CA SER A 100 9.29 10.28 14.78
C SER A 100 8.00 9.74 15.38
N TRP A 101 7.35 8.80 14.71
CA TRP A 101 6.13 8.16 15.22
C TRP A 101 6.41 7.35 16.47
N THR A 102 7.44 6.53 16.45
CA THR A 102 7.84 5.71 17.58
C THR A 102 8.11 6.56 18.82
N GLN A 103 8.85 7.65 18.68
CA GLN A 103 9.12 8.57 19.78
C GLN A 103 7.84 9.18 20.35
N ARG A 104 6.90 9.58 19.51
CA ARG A 104 5.62 10.15 19.95
C ARG A 104 4.76 9.14 20.68
N PHE A 105 4.68 7.93 20.18
CA PHE A 105 3.92 6.86 20.82
C PHE A 105 4.56 6.44 22.15
N ASP A 106 5.88 6.37 22.22
CA ASP A 106 6.59 6.07 23.45
C ASP A 106 6.32 7.15 24.52
N ARG A 107 6.32 8.44 24.15
CA ARG A 107 5.99 9.51 25.05
C ARG A 107 4.56 9.40 25.56
N LEU A 108 3.63 9.08 24.66
CA LEU A 108 2.22 8.91 25.04
C LEU A 108 2.07 7.73 26.00
N ASP A 109 2.72 6.63 25.76
CA ASP A 109 2.68 5.47 26.63
C ASP A 109 3.25 5.80 28.01
N THR A 110 4.34 6.56 28.08
CA THR A 110 4.93 7.01 29.34
C THR A 110 3.96 7.90 30.12
N VAL A 111 3.33 8.86 29.45
CA VAL A 111 2.35 9.76 30.09
C VAL A 111 1.16 8.96 30.60
N LEU A 112 0.65 8.01 29.82
CA LEU A 112 -0.47 7.18 30.24
C LEU A 112 -0.10 6.30 31.46
N ALA A 113 1.12 5.77 31.47
CA ALA A 113 1.61 4.99 32.61
C ALA A 113 1.72 5.85 33.88
N GLU A 114 2.25 7.06 33.76
CA GLU A 114 2.33 8.01 34.89
C GLU A 114 0.96 8.37 35.42
N LEU A 115 0.00 8.66 34.55
CA LEU A 115 -1.37 8.96 34.93
C LEU A 115 -2.03 7.79 35.65
N THR A 116 -1.80 6.56 35.17
CA THR A 116 -2.34 5.37 35.81
C THR A 116 -1.73 5.16 37.19
N ASP A 117 -0.43 5.38 37.36
CA ASP A 117 0.25 5.26 38.65
C ASP A 117 -0.26 6.30 39.64
N GLU A 118 -0.47 7.53 39.22
CA GLU A 118 -1.05 8.58 40.05
C GLU A 118 -2.46 8.20 40.48
N GLU A 119 -3.28 7.73 39.59
CA GLU A 119 -4.65 7.30 39.87
C GLU A 119 -4.67 6.15 40.85
N ASN A 120 -3.80 5.17 40.70
CA ASN A 120 -3.68 4.04 41.61
C ASN A 120 -3.12 4.45 42.96
N GLY A 121 -2.26 5.48 43.01
CA GLY A 121 -1.71 6.06 44.25
C GLY A 121 -2.74 6.78 45.06
N ASP A 122 -3.68 7.49 44.42
CA ASP A 122 -4.74 8.26 45.08
C ASP A 122 -5.88 7.38 45.62
N GLY A 123 -5.94 6.14 45.21
CA GLY A 123 -6.96 5.19 45.63
C GLY A 123 -6.78 4.58 47.02
N ARG A 124 -5.88 5.14 47.80
CA ARG A 124 -5.66 4.73 49.17
C ARG A 124 -6.30 5.74 50.13
#